data_bb98b0f7ca875a2f7f422dcffa405dd7
#
_entry.id   bb98b0f7ca875a2f7f422dcffa405dd7
#
_cell.length_a   1.000
_cell.length_b   1.000
_cell.length_c   1.000
_cell.angle_alpha   90.00
_cell.angle_beta   90.00
_cell.angle_gamma   90.00
#
_symmetry.space_group_name_H-M   'P 1'
#
loop_
_entity.id
_entity.type
_entity.pdbx_description
1 polymer ?
#
loop_
_entity_poly.entity_id
_entity_poly.type
_entity_poly.pdbx_seq_one_letter_code
_entity_poly.pdbx_strand_id
1 'polypeptide(L)'
;MTEVDVLIAGAGPAGSTCAYLLQQAGHPCLLADPAEFPRDKICGGGLTPRGWAILDRLYPQLDYDYLPVHWAHLYVDGKYRGKYNMVKEIRVVRRKAFDKLLLDRYLNAGGALLKDRVREIREREDGRIEVTFSSGETVLCRYLVGADGAGSRVRQYLNPHSKPRMLIFEQYNSRSGTDEITFELSNKYRWGYYYLFPGKDCDIAGYCEFGSSREKFQKILDNFGIEKTRTLGAFITTDRDYPSHPHIFLVGDAGCWCDCLSYEGIYFALATGENAARAILENRPFEQVNAPILKKKLHRTKAAKLLYNPVGIAMVKLVSHSQRLTERILNRYLR
;
A
#
# COMPACT_ATOMS: atom_id res chain seq x y z
N MET A 1 -0.32 16.42 -29.20
CA MET A 1 -0.29 16.72 -27.76
C MET A 1 -1.74 16.65 -27.28
N THR A 2 -2.01 15.75 -26.34
CA THR A 2 -3.35 15.56 -25.75
C THR A 2 -3.50 16.53 -24.58
N GLU A 3 -4.67 17.17 -24.41
CA GLU A 3 -4.96 18.03 -23.27
C GLU A 3 -6.05 17.42 -22.41
N VAL A 4 -5.83 17.39 -21.08
CA VAL A 4 -6.79 16.90 -20.09
C VAL A 4 -6.76 17.81 -18.84
N ASP A 5 -7.84 17.87 -18.07
CA ASP A 5 -7.79 18.60 -16.80
C ASP A 5 -6.97 17.81 -15.75
N VAL A 6 -7.16 16.50 -15.68
CA VAL A 6 -6.48 15.63 -14.72
C VAL A 6 -5.78 14.48 -15.41
N LEU A 7 -4.47 14.34 -15.15
CA LEU A 7 -3.68 13.16 -15.48
C LEU A 7 -3.31 12.40 -14.21
N ILE A 8 -3.54 11.10 -14.18
CA ILE A 8 -3.17 10.23 -13.07
C ILE A 8 -2.14 9.22 -13.53
N ALA A 9 -0.96 9.24 -12.93
CA ALA A 9 0.13 8.32 -13.25
C ALA A 9 0.12 7.13 -12.29
N GLY A 10 -0.22 5.94 -12.79
CA GLY A 10 -0.29 4.67 -12.05
C GLY A 10 -1.72 4.20 -11.78
N ALA A 11 -2.05 2.97 -12.24
CA ALA A 11 -3.36 2.33 -12.11
C ALA A 11 -3.42 1.30 -10.97
N GLY A 12 -2.63 1.46 -9.91
CA GLY A 12 -2.78 0.74 -8.66
C GLY A 12 -3.99 1.24 -7.84
N PRO A 13 -4.24 0.69 -6.64
CA PRO A 13 -5.42 1.03 -5.84
C PRO A 13 -5.62 2.54 -5.61
N ALA A 14 -4.55 3.31 -5.43
CA ALA A 14 -4.64 4.75 -5.23
C ALA A 14 -5.10 5.49 -6.49
N GLY A 15 -4.45 5.21 -7.64
CA GLY A 15 -4.77 5.88 -8.90
C GLY A 15 -6.12 5.47 -9.44
N SER A 16 -6.43 4.17 -9.43
CA SER A 16 -7.75 3.66 -9.87
C SER A 16 -8.88 4.23 -9.01
N THR A 17 -8.67 4.38 -7.68
CA THR A 17 -9.67 5.00 -6.80
C THR A 17 -9.87 6.48 -7.11
N CYS A 18 -8.78 7.24 -7.27
CA CYS A 18 -8.85 8.65 -7.63
C CYS A 18 -9.60 8.83 -8.97
N ALA A 19 -9.20 8.06 -9.98
CA ALA A 19 -9.79 8.09 -11.33
C ALA A 19 -11.28 7.73 -11.31
N TYR A 20 -11.64 6.66 -10.61
CA TYR A 20 -13.04 6.22 -10.49
C TYR A 20 -13.92 7.29 -9.85
N LEU A 21 -13.47 7.90 -8.76
CA LEU A 21 -14.25 8.93 -8.05
C LEU A 21 -14.41 10.21 -8.87
N LEU A 22 -13.37 10.64 -9.58
CA LEU A 22 -13.45 11.76 -10.52
C LEU A 22 -14.46 11.46 -11.63
N GLN A 23 -14.38 10.28 -12.23
CA GLN A 23 -15.29 9.85 -13.29
C GLN A 23 -16.75 9.79 -12.82
N GLN A 24 -16.98 9.25 -11.62
CA GLN A 24 -18.33 9.21 -11.02
C GLN A 24 -18.90 10.62 -10.74
N ALA A 25 -18.03 11.59 -10.47
CA ALA A 25 -18.44 12.98 -10.27
C ALA A 25 -18.62 13.77 -11.59
N GLY A 26 -18.50 13.11 -12.75
CA GLY A 26 -18.59 13.77 -14.06
C GLY A 26 -17.36 14.62 -14.39
N HIS A 27 -16.22 14.37 -13.76
CA HIS A 27 -14.94 15.05 -13.99
C HIS A 27 -13.97 14.10 -14.69
N PRO A 28 -13.97 14.00 -16.03
CA PRO A 28 -13.17 13.03 -16.75
C PRO A 28 -11.67 13.25 -16.54
N CYS A 29 -10.93 12.16 -16.42
CA CYS A 29 -9.49 12.16 -16.26
C CYS A 29 -8.83 11.11 -17.16
N LEU A 30 -7.53 11.27 -17.43
CA LEU A 30 -6.73 10.25 -18.11
C LEU A 30 -5.89 9.50 -17.07
N LEU A 31 -6.05 8.18 -17.03
CA LEU A 31 -5.21 7.30 -16.22
C LEU A 31 -4.10 6.72 -17.08
N ALA A 32 -2.86 6.71 -16.61
CA ALA A 32 -1.71 6.16 -17.32
C ALA A 32 -0.99 5.10 -16.49
N ASP A 33 -0.74 3.91 -17.04
CA ASP A 33 0.07 2.85 -16.41
C ASP A 33 0.74 1.99 -17.50
N PRO A 34 2.05 1.70 -17.39
CA PRO A 34 2.75 0.89 -18.39
C PRO A 34 2.40 -0.59 -18.34
N ALA A 35 1.79 -1.06 -17.24
CA ALA A 35 1.53 -2.47 -17.05
C ALA A 35 0.28 -2.94 -17.79
N GLU A 36 0.33 -4.19 -18.20
CA GLU A 36 -0.85 -4.92 -18.65
C GLU A 36 -1.56 -5.57 -17.47
N PHE A 37 -2.83 -5.27 -17.29
CA PHE A 37 -3.64 -5.85 -16.22
C PHE A 37 -4.42 -7.07 -16.73
N PRO A 38 -4.51 -8.13 -15.89
CA PRO A 38 -4.11 -8.24 -14.49
C PRO A 38 -2.61 -8.49 -14.31
N ARG A 39 -1.95 -7.71 -13.43
CA ARG A 39 -0.53 -7.79 -13.13
C ARG A 39 -0.22 -8.27 -11.72
N ASP A 40 0.92 -8.91 -11.55
CA ASP A 40 1.40 -9.25 -10.22
C ASP A 40 1.91 -8.01 -9.45
N LYS A 41 1.66 -8.01 -8.14
CA LYS A 41 2.17 -7.02 -7.20
C LYS A 41 2.57 -7.72 -5.93
N ILE A 42 3.81 -7.60 -5.54
CA ILE A 42 4.36 -8.14 -4.28
C ILE A 42 3.64 -7.47 -3.11
N CYS A 43 2.88 -8.25 -2.34
CA CYS A 43 2.09 -7.81 -1.20
C CYS A 43 1.35 -9.00 -0.58
N GLY A 44 1.37 -9.16 0.74
CA GLY A 44 0.57 -10.17 1.45
C GLY A 44 -0.96 -10.08 1.24
N GLY A 45 -1.45 -8.95 0.66
CA GLY A 45 -2.85 -8.79 0.27
C GLY A 45 -3.84 -8.55 1.42
N GLY A 46 -3.37 -8.30 2.64
CA GLY A 46 -4.24 -8.11 3.80
C GLY A 46 -4.98 -6.77 3.80
N LEU A 47 -6.30 -6.80 3.69
CA LEU A 47 -7.19 -5.68 3.96
C LEU A 47 -7.62 -5.73 5.43
N THR A 48 -7.14 -4.80 6.22
CA THR A 48 -7.58 -4.65 7.61
C THR A 48 -9.03 -4.15 7.68
N PRO A 49 -9.70 -4.21 8.85
CA PRO A 49 -11.06 -3.70 9.00
C PRO A 49 -11.28 -2.28 8.47
N ARG A 50 -10.34 -1.37 8.66
CA ARG A 50 -10.42 -0.02 8.07
C ARG A 50 -10.19 -0.03 6.56
N GLY A 51 -9.38 -0.97 6.06
CA GLY A 51 -9.11 -1.11 4.63
C GLY A 51 -10.33 -1.58 3.84
N TRP A 52 -11.03 -2.61 4.34
CA TRP A 52 -12.24 -3.04 3.65
C TRP A 52 -13.44 -2.12 3.94
N ALA A 53 -13.50 -1.46 5.11
CA ALA A 53 -14.57 -0.51 5.38
C ALA A 53 -14.52 0.73 4.45
N ILE A 54 -13.31 1.25 4.14
CA ILE A 54 -13.19 2.33 3.15
C ILE A 54 -13.50 1.81 1.75
N LEU A 55 -13.06 0.59 1.41
CA LEU A 55 -13.35 -0.04 0.12
C LEU A 55 -14.86 -0.19 -0.10
N ASP A 56 -15.57 -0.78 0.86
CA ASP A 56 -17.02 -1.02 0.79
C ASP A 56 -17.80 0.29 0.67
N ARG A 57 -17.30 1.38 1.27
CA ARG A 57 -17.89 2.71 1.16
C ARG A 57 -17.66 3.37 -0.20
N LEU A 58 -16.43 3.26 -0.74
CA LEU A 58 -16.06 3.89 -2.02
C LEU A 58 -16.61 3.14 -3.23
N TYR A 59 -16.77 1.84 -3.10
CA TYR A 59 -17.23 0.96 -4.15
C TYR A 59 -18.43 0.13 -3.68
N PRO A 60 -19.60 0.76 -3.54
CA PRO A 60 -20.80 0.03 -3.12
C PRO A 60 -21.06 -1.17 -4.03
N GLN A 61 -21.40 -2.31 -3.43
CA GLN A 61 -21.68 -3.57 -4.14
C GLN A 61 -20.49 -4.11 -4.95
N LEU A 62 -19.26 -3.77 -4.57
CA LEU A 62 -18.08 -4.39 -5.16
C LEU A 62 -18.00 -5.84 -4.72
N ASP A 63 -18.25 -6.74 -5.65
CA ASP A 63 -17.99 -8.18 -5.44
C ASP A 63 -16.51 -8.45 -5.72
N TYR A 64 -15.78 -8.92 -4.70
CA TYR A 64 -14.38 -9.26 -4.81
C TYR A 64 -14.03 -10.50 -4.01
N ASP A 65 -13.13 -11.27 -4.57
CA ASP A 65 -12.69 -12.52 -3.98
C ASP A 65 -11.70 -12.28 -2.84
N TYR A 66 -11.94 -12.86 -1.66
CA TYR A 66 -11.05 -12.78 -0.51
C TYR A 66 -11.15 -14.02 0.39
N LEU A 67 -10.10 -14.23 1.20
CA LEU A 67 -10.10 -15.18 2.28
C LEU A 67 -10.31 -14.42 3.61
N PRO A 68 -11.38 -14.69 4.38
CA PRO A 68 -11.57 -14.08 5.70
C PRO A 68 -10.66 -14.75 6.72
N VAL A 69 -9.90 -13.96 7.47
CA VAL A 69 -8.97 -14.43 8.48
C VAL A 69 -9.28 -13.80 9.83
N HIS A 70 -9.55 -14.65 10.84
CA HIS A 70 -9.91 -14.24 12.20
C HIS A 70 -8.83 -14.54 13.24
N TRP A 71 -7.77 -15.24 12.88
CA TRP A 71 -6.75 -15.69 13.83
C TRP A 71 -5.36 -15.29 13.39
N ALA A 72 -4.56 -14.86 14.36
CA ALA A 72 -3.17 -14.54 14.17
C ALA A 72 -2.27 -15.27 15.16
N HIS A 73 -1.22 -15.91 14.66
CA HIS A 73 -0.12 -16.45 15.44
C HIS A 73 0.96 -15.39 15.63
N LEU A 74 1.44 -15.25 16.85
CA LEU A 74 2.53 -14.34 17.17
C LEU A 74 3.76 -15.12 17.59
N TYR A 75 4.88 -14.81 16.96
CA TYR A 75 6.21 -15.20 17.37
C TYR A 75 7.01 -13.97 17.78
N VAL A 76 7.86 -14.09 18.79
CA VAL A 76 8.79 -13.04 19.21
C VAL A 76 10.16 -13.65 19.47
N ASP A 77 11.18 -13.18 18.72
CA ASP A 77 12.55 -13.73 18.73
C ASP A 77 12.57 -15.27 18.54
N GLY A 78 11.83 -15.78 17.56
CA GLY A 78 11.73 -17.21 17.22
C GLY A 78 10.88 -18.05 18.17
N LYS A 79 10.30 -17.46 19.22
CA LYS A 79 9.48 -18.19 20.19
C LYS A 79 7.99 -17.92 19.98
N TYR A 80 7.21 -18.97 19.87
CA TYR A 80 5.75 -18.90 19.83
C TYR A 80 5.21 -18.25 21.11
N ARG A 81 4.27 -17.32 20.96
CA ARG A 81 3.66 -16.55 22.04
C ARG A 81 2.18 -16.82 22.22
N GLY A 82 1.50 -17.21 21.17
CA GLY A 82 0.09 -17.53 21.23
C GLY A 82 -0.64 -17.30 19.91
N LYS A 83 -1.90 -17.70 19.92
CA LYS A 83 -2.89 -17.50 18.87
C LYS A 83 -3.94 -16.54 19.39
N TYR A 84 -4.20 -15.47 18.63
CA TYR A 84 -5.04 -14.36 19.06
C TYR A 84 -6.19 -14.13 18.09
N ASN A 85 -7.38 -13.90 18.65
CA ASN A 85 -8.59 -13.67 17.88
C ASN A 85 -8.70 -12.19 17.43
N MET A 86 -9.02 -12.03 16.17
CA MET A 86 -9.39 -10.75 15.56
C MET A 86 -10.91 -10.70 15.44
N VAL A 87 -11.58 -9.87 16.24
CA VAL A 87 -13.05 -9.72 16.26
C VAL A 87 -13.60 -9.35 14.88
N LYS A 88 -12.86 -8.51 14.16
CA LYS A 88 -13.13 -8.22 12.74
C LYS A 88 -12.05 -8.89 11.90
N GLU A 89 -12.46 -9.57 10.85
CA GLU A 89 -11.57 -10.26 9.92
C GLU A 89 -10.56 -9.36 9.24
N ILE A 90 -9.41 -9.91 8.91
CA ILE A 90 -8.58 -9.40 7.82
C ILE A 90 -9.02 -10.14 6.55
N ARG A 91 -9.36 -9.40 5.50
CA ARG A 91 -9.68 -9.97 4.18
C ARG A 91 -8.41 -10.07 3.36
N VAL A 92 -7.97 -11.28 3.07
CA VAL A 92 -6.77 -11.49 2.24
C VAL A 92 -7.20 -11.61 0.78
N VAL A 93 -6.74 -10.67 -0.03
CA VAL A 93 -7.04 -10.59 -1.47
C VAL A 93 -5.81 -10.93 -2.32
N ARG A 94 -6.04 -11.45 -3.52
CA ARG A 94 -5.00 -11.60 -4.54
C ARG A 94 -4.85 -10.28 -5.28
N ARG A 95 -3.72 -9.59 -5.11
CA ARG A 95 -3.46 -8.28 -5.68
C ARG A 95 -3.63 -8.23 -7.20
N LYS A 96 -3.29 -9.32 -7.89
CA LYS A 96 -3.47 -9.46 -9.35
C LYS A 96 -4.92 -9.22 -9.77
N ALA A 97 -5.86 -9.91 -9.13
CA ALA A 97 -7.30 -9.77 -9.39
C ALA A 97 -7.86 -8.48 -8.80
N PHE A 98 -7.46 -8.14 -7.58
CA PHE A 98 -7.97 -6.97 -6.85
C PHE A 98 -7.64 -5.65 -7.55
N ASP A 99 -6.37 -5.45 -7.96
CA ASP A 99 -5.97 -4.21 -8.64
C ASP A 99 -6.68 -4.08 -10.00
N LYS A 100 -6.84 -5.20 -10.74
CA LYS A 100 -7.59 -5.22 -12.01
C LYS A 100 -9.05 -4.84 -11.80
N LEU A 101 -9.69 -5.37 -10.77
CA LEU A 101 -11.09 -5.07 -10.45
C LEU A 101 -11.32 -3.57 -10.18
N LEU A 102 -10.42 -2.92 -9.43
CA LEU A 102 -10.52 -1.47 -9.18
C LEU A 102 -10.33 -0.67 -10.48
N LEU A 103 -9.39 -1.07 -11.32
CA LEU A 103 -9.20 -0.46 -12.64
C LEU A 103 -10.44 -0.62 -13.51
N ASP A 104 -11.05 -1.82 -13.53
CA ASP A 104 -12.24 -2.09 -14.32
C ASP A 104 -13.43 -1.23 -13.88
N ARG A 105 -13.57 -0.92 -12.60
CA ARG A 105 -14.60 0.02 -12.14
C ARG A 105 -14.46 1.40 -12.78
N TYR A 106 -13.23 1.88 -12.92
CA TYR A 106 -12.97 3.14 -13.62
C TYR A 106 -13.25 3.04 -15.12
N LEU A 107 -12.76 1.99 -15.78
CA LEU A 107 -12.95 1.80 -17.23
C LEU A 107 -14.44 1.62 -17.59
N ASN A 108 -15.17 0.83 -16.80
CA ASN A 108 -16.61 0.61 -17.00
C ASN A 108 -17.46 1.87 -16.73
N ALA A 109 -16.92 2.82 -15.98
CA ALA A 109 -17.53 4.14 -15.82
C ALA A 109 -17.22 5.10 -16.99
N GLY A 110 -16.61 4.61 -18.08
CA GLY A 110 -16.24 5.39 -19.25
C GLY A 110 -14.86 6.05 -19.16
N GLY A 111 -14.01 5.61 -18.23
CA GLY A 111 -12.65 6.11 -18.08
C GLY A 111 -11.70 5.65 -19.20
N ALA A 112 -10.60 6.37 -19.41
CA ALA A 112 -9.59 6.10 -20.42
C ALA A 112 -8.24 5.73 -19.79
N LEU A 113 -7.60 4.66 -20.29
CA LEU A 113 -6.27 4.21 -19.88
C LEU A 113 -5.26 4.40 -21.01
N LEU A 114 -4.23 5.19 -20.76
CA LEU A 114 -3.02 5.27 -21.57
C LEU A 114 -2.02 4.21 -21.09
N LYS A 115 -1.70 3.25 -21.95
CA LYS A 115 -0.77 2.16 -21.63
C LYS A 115 0.67 2.61 -21.87
N ASP A 116 1.15 3.53 -21.02
CA ASP A 116 2.49 4.07 -21.15
C ASP A 116 3.06 4.52 -19.79
N ARG A 117 4.35 4.80 -19.75
CA ARG A 117 5.11 5.19 -18.55
C ARG A 117 5.50 6.65 -18.61
N VAL A 118 5.25 7.39 -17.54
CA VAL A 118 5.76 8.75 -17.36
C VAL A 118 7.29 8.74 -17.39
N ARG A 119 7.87 9.56 -18.29
CA ARG A 119 9.30 9.71 -18.48
C ARG A 119 9.81 11.05 -17.95
N GLU A 120 9.19 12.15 -18.39
CA GLU A 120 9.59 13.52 -18.04
C GLU A 120 8.37 14.33 -17.61
N ILE A 121 8.58 15.28 -16.71
CA ILE A 121 7.56 16.20 -16.22
C ILE A 121 8.17 17.59 -16.28
N ARG A 122 7.40 18.55 -16.79
CA ARG A 122 7.77 19.96 -16.86
C ARG A 122 6.57 20.82 -16.49
N GLU A 123 6.76 21.79 -15.62
CA GLU A 123 5.80 22.85 -15.38
C GLU A 123 6.00 23.96 -16.44
N ARG A 124 4.91 24.41 -17.06
CA ARG A 124 4.93 25.49 -18.07
C ARG A 124 4.70 26.82 -17.40
N GLU A 125 5.01 27.89 -18.12
CA GLU A 125 4.84 29.29 -17.65
C GLU A 125 3.37 29.61 -17.32
N ASP A 126 2.43 28.97 -17.99
CA ASP A 126 0.99 29.10 -17.74
C ASP A 126 0.47 28.27 -16.54
N GLY A 127 1.39 27.62 -15.77
CA GLY A 127 1.07 26.82 -14.59
C GLY A 127 0.52 25.43 -14.90
N ARG A 128 0.38 25.05 -16.19
CA ARG A 128 0.02 23.69 -16.60
C ARG A 128 1.22 22.76 -16.54
N ILE A 129 0.95 21.49 -16.43
CA ILE A 129 1.97 20.44 -16.31
C ILE A 129 2.01 19.65 -17.61
N GLU A 130 3.18 19.65 -18.23
CA GLU A 130 3.49 18.86 -19.42
C GLU A 130 4.16 17.55 -18.98
N VAL A 131 3.58 16.41 -19.39
CA VAL A 131 4.07 15.08 -19.08
C VAL A 131 4.41 14.36 -20.37
N THR A 132 5.68 14.00 -20.54
CA THR A 132 6.17 13.18 -21.67
C THR A 132 6.26 11.72 -21.26
N PHE A 133 5.70 10.85 -22.07
CA PHE A 133 5.70 9.42 -21.89
C PHE A 133 6.86 8.71 -22.60
N SER A 134 7.06 7.44 -22.32
CA SER A 134 8.14 6.64 -22.94
C SER A 134 8.00 6.47 -24.45
N SER A 135 6.77 6.47 -24.95
CA SER A 135 6.48 6.46 -26.40
C SER A 135 6.88 7.75 -27.12
N GLY A 136 7.11 8.85 -26.39
CA GLY A 136 7.25 10.19 -26.90
C GLY A 136 5.94 10.98 -26.95
N GLU A 137 4.80 10.37 -26.62
CA GLU A 137 3.54 11.08 -26.48
C GLU A 137 3.64 12.11 -25.35
N THR A 138 2.97 13.25 -25.53
CA THR A 138 2.94 14.35 -24.55
C THR A 138 1.51 14.67 -24.20
N VAL A 139 1.23 14.74 -22.89
CA VAL A 139 -0.04 15.15 -22.30
C VAL A 139 0.14 16.43 -21.52
N LEU A 140 -0.71 17.41 -21.75
CA LEU A 140 -0.79 18.65 -21.00
C LEU A 140 -1.98 18.58 -20.03
N CYS A 141 -1.74 18.83 -18.74
CA CYS A 141 -2.78 18.76 -17.72
C CYS A 141 -2.70 19.93 -16.74
N ARG A 142 -3.82 20.22 -16.08
CA ARG A 142 -3.86 21.15 -14.96
C ARG A 142 -3.44 20.46 -13.65
N TYR A 143 -3.92 19.23 -13.43
CA TYR A 143 -3.57 18.43 -12.25
C TYR A 143 -2.85 17.16 -12.66
N LEU A 144 -1.75 16.87 -11.97
CA LEU A 144 -1.02 15.61 -12.06
C LEU A 144 -1.11 14.86 -10.73
N VAL A 145 -1.70 13.64 -10.73
CA VAL A 145 -1.72 12.78 -9.56
C VAL A 145 -0.70 11.65 -9.73
N GLY A 146 0.37 11.69 -8.94
CA GLY A 146 1.38 10.62 -8.88
C GLY A 146 0.88 9.47 -8.00
N ALA A 147 0.53 8.36 -8.63
CA ALA A 147 0.10 7.09 -8.05
C ALA A 147 0.99 5.91 -8.52
N ASP A 148 2.17 6.22 -9.05
CA ASP A 148 3.09 5.35 -9.78
C ASP A 148 4.02 4.52 -8.85
N GLY A 149 3.62 4.35 -7.60
CA GLY A 149 4.21 3.42 -6.66
C GLY A 149 5.55 3.88 -6.06
N ALA A 150 6.27 2.93 -5.45
CA ALA A 150 7.48 3.22 -4.69
C ALA A 150 8.64 3.81 -5.53
N GLY A 151 8.65 3.55 -6.82
CA GLY A 151 9.62 4.10 -7.79
C GLY A 151 9.14 5.36 -8.50
N SER A 152 8.20 6.08 -7.93
CA SER A 152 7.48 7.21 -8.54
C SER A 152 8.38 8.23 -9.24
N ARG A 153 8.09 8.45 -10.52
CA ARG A 153 8.69 9.54 -11.31
C ARG A 153 8.13 10.89 -10.90
N VAL A 154 6.85 10.95 -10.57
CA VAL A 154 6.19 12.18 -10.11
C VAL A 154 6.81 12.64 -8.79
N ARG A 155 7.07 11.70 -7.86
CA ARG A 155 7.77 12.03 -6.62
C ARG A 155 9.21 12.49 -6.87
N GLN A 156 9.93 11.83 -7.77
CA GLN A 156 11.32 12.22 -8.11
C GLN A 156 11.38 13.62 -8.70
N TYR A 157 10.37 14.05 -9.45
CA TYR A 157 10.25 15.42 -9.94
C TYR A 157 10.13 16.42 -8.79
N LEU A 158 9.24 16.18 -7.82
CA LEU A 158 9.05 17.07 -6.67
C LEU A 158 10.20 17.01 -5.65
N ASN A 159 10.81 15.84 -5.49
CA ASN A 159 11.91 15.61 -4.56
C ASN A 159 12.96 14.65 -5.17
N PRO A 160 13.95 15.17 -5.92
CA PRO A 160 14.97 14.36 -6.58
C PRO A 160 15.84 13.52 -5.63
N HIS A 161 15.89 13.89 -4.35
CA HIS A 161 16.67 13.19 -3.33
C HIS A 161 15.89 12.04 -2.66
N SER A 162 14.60 11.94 -2.91
CA SER A 162 13.77 10.88 -2.37
C SER A 162 14.12 9.52 -3.01
N LYS A 163 14.43 8.54 -2.17
CA LYS A 163 14.74 7.17 -2.60
C LYS A 163 13.86 6.18 -1.82
N PRO A 164 13.43 5.07 -2.45
CA PRO A 164 12.84 3.96 -1.72
C PRO A 164 13.84 3.46 -0.68
N ARG A 165 13.41 3.27 0.57
CA ARG A 165 14.34 2.96 1.67
C ARG A 165 14.20 1.54 2.20
N MET A 166 13.12 0.85 1.90
CA MET A 166 12.88 -0.49 2.40
C MET A 166 12.64 -1.45 1.24
N LEU A 167 13.36 -2.55 1.24
CA LEU A 167 13.15 -3.67 0.35
C LEU A 167 12.39 -4.75 1.10
N ILE A 168 11.30 -5.22 0.54
CA ILE A 168 10.57 -6.39 1.04
C ILE A 168 10.88 -7.59 0.15
N PHE A 169 10.94 -8.76 0.77
CA PHE A 169 11.06 -10.04 0.09
C PHE A 169 9.79 -10.85 0.34
N GLU A 170 9.30 -11.48 -0.70
CA GLU A 170 8.18 -12.41 -0.64
C GLU A 170 8.43 -13.63 -1.51
N GLN A 171 7.73 -14.71 -1.15
CA GLN A 171 7.58 -15.89 -2.00
C GLN A 171 6.17 -16.46 -1.87
N TYR A 172 5.74 -17.15 -2.89
CA TYR A 172 4.48 -17.87 -2.93
C TYR A 172 4.72 -19.35 -2.66
N ASN A 173 4.00 -19.91 -1.70
CA ASN A 173 4.11 -21.28 -1.28
C ASN A 173 2.79 -22.03 -1.49
N SER A 174 2.84 -23.35 -1.56
CA SER A 174 1.64 -24.18 -1.51
C SER A 174 0.83 -23.85 -0.25
N ARG A 175 -0.48 -24.03 -0.32
CA ARG A 175 -1.37 -23.82 0.83
C ARG A 175 -0.98 -24.72 1.99
N SER A 176 -0.85 -24.13 3.17
CA SER A 176 -0.65 -24.88 4.43
C SER A 176 -1.93 -25.54 4.96
N GLY A 177 -3.10 -25.16 4.40
CA GLY A 177 -4.41 -25.64 4.83
C GLY A 177 -5.00 -24.89 6.02
N THR A 178 -4.32 -23.87 6.54
CA THR A 178 -4.85 -23.00 7.60
C THR A 178 -5.27 -21.64 7.03
N ASP A 179 -6.31 -21.03 7.62
CA ASP A 179 -6.77 -19.69 7.30
C ASP A 179 -6.34 -18.72 8.43
N GLU A 180 -5.07 -18.80 8.79
CA GLU A 180 -4.49 -18.09 9.93
C GLU A 180 -3.23 -17.34 9.52
N ILE A 181 -3.10 -16.10 9.98
CA ILE A 181 -1.92 -15.27 9.71
C ILE A 181 -0.85 -15.57 10.76
N THR A 182 0.41 -15.61 10.35
CA THR A 182 1.56 -15.65 11.27
C THR A 182 2.34 -14.36 11.17
N PHE A 183 2.72 -13.82 12.34
CA PHE A 183 3.64 -12.69 12.45
C PHE A 183 4.81 -13.06 13.35
N GLU A 184 6.00 -12.61 12.98
CA GLU A 184 7.16 -12.62 13.87
C GLU A 184 7.75 -11.23 14.01
N LEU A 185 7.86 -10.79 15.26
CA LEU A 185 8.61 -9.61 15.67
C LEU A 185 9.95 -10.04 16.29
N SER A 186 11.01 -9.30 16.04
CA SER A 186 12.31 -9.66 16.60
C SER A 186 13.21 -8.45 16.82
N ASN A 187 13.98 -8.48 17.91
CA ASN A 187 15.07 -7.53 18.15
C ASN A 187 16.17 -7.57 17.06
N LYS A 188 16.21 -8.66 16.28
CA LYS A 188 17.13 -8.83 15.15
C LYS A 188 16.67 -8.10 13.90
N TYR A 189 15.43 -7.61 13.87
CA TYR A 189 14.85 -6.90 12.73
C TYR A 189 14.93 -5.39 12.95
N ARG A 190 15.40 -4.69 11.92
CA ARG A 190 15.50 -3.22 11.93
C ARG A 190 14.21 -2.61 11.40
N TRP A 191 13.24 -2.33 12.29
CA TRP A 191 11.94 -1.76 11.92
C TRP A 191 11.18 -2.61 10.90
N GLY A 192 10.89 -3.85 11.27
CA GLY A 192 10.18 -4.74 10.38
C GLY A 192 9.76 -6.04 11.05
N TYR A 193 9.24 -6.93 10.24
CA TYR A 193 8.74 -8.22 10.71
C TYR A 193 8.69 -9.24 9.57
N TYR A 194 8.60 -10.51 9.96
CA TYR A 194 8.21 -11.62 9.08
C TYR A 194 6.72 -11.86 9.18
N TYR A 195 6.11 -12.30 8.10
CA TYR A 195 4.70 -12.69 8.03
C TYR A 195 4.48 -13.89 7.11
N LEU A 196 3.44 -14.65 7.44
CA LEU A 196 2.86 -15.66 6.55
C LEU A 196 1.36 -15.37 6.46
N PHE A 197 0.90 -15.01 5.27
CA PHE A 197 -0.49 -14.74 4.96
C PHE A 197 -1.08 -15.91 4.18
N PRO A 198 -2.19 -16.51 4.64
CA PRO A 198 -2.91 -17.48 3.84
C PRO A 198 -3.58 -16.78 2.66
N GLY A 199 -3.65 -17.45 1.54
CA GLY A 199 -4.45 -17.02 0.40
C GLY A 199 -5.33 -18.16 -0.08
N LYS A 200 -6.26 -17.95 -1.00
CA LYS A 200 -7.11 -19.03 -1.51
C LYS A 200 -6.32 -20.11 -2.25
N ASP A 201 -5.36 -19.69 -3.07
CA ASP A 201 -4.60 -20.59 -3.95
C ASP A 201 -3.21 -20.92 -3.41
N CYS A 202 -2.59 -20.01 -2.69
CA CYS A 202 -1.25 -20.17 -2.14
C CYS A 202 -1.06 -19.26 -0.92
N ASP A 203 -0.15 -19.65 -0.04
CA ASP A 203 0.28 -18.84 1.08
C ASP A 203 1.41 -17.90 0.64
N ILE A 204 1.50 -16.73 1.25
CA ILE A 204 2.52 -15.71 0.97
C ILE A 204 3.40 -15.54 2.20
N ALA A 205 4.62 -16.02 2.12
CA ALA A 205 5.64 -15.73 3.12
C ALA A 205 6.38 -14.45 2.73
N GLY A 206 6.48 -13.51 3.67
CA GLY A 206 7.12 -12.24 3.41
C GLY A 206 7.93 -11.71 4.58
N TYR A 207 8.88 -10.87 4.27
CA TYR A 207 9.78 -10.25 5.24
C TYR A 207 10.17 -8.85 4.79
N CYS A 208 10.12 -7.89 5.72
CA CYS A 208 10.56 -6.53 5.48
C CYS A 208 11.34 -5.99 6.67
N GLU A 209 12.41 -5.24 6.39
CA GLU A 209 13.13 -4.39 7.36
C GLU A 209 14.03 -3.39 6.63
N PHE A 210 14.57 -2.41 7.35
CA PHE A 210 15.63 -1.55 6.82
C PHE A 210 16.94 -2.34 6.65
N GLY A 211 17.43 -2.43 5.42
CA GLY A 211 18.61 -3.23 5.08
C GLY A 211 18.32 -4.73 5.02
N SER A 212 17.09 -5.10 4.64
CA SER A 212 16.72 -6.49 4.39
C SER A 212 17.63 -7.14 3.33
N SER A 213 17.91 -8.43 3.50
CA SER A 213 18.65 -9.22 2.52
C SER A 213 17.93 -10.54 2.22
N ARG A 214 18.19 -11.07 1.03
CA ARG A 214 17.65 -12.37 0.61
C ARG A 214 18.12 -13.49 1.53
N GLU A 215 19.39 -13.47 1.93
CA GLU A 215 19.99 -14.47 2.81
C GLU A 215 19.31 -14.50 4.18
N LYS A 216 18.99 -13.32 4.71
CA LYS A 216 18.27 -13.21 5.99
C LYS A 216 16.85 -13.75 5.85
N PHE A 217 16.17 -13.45 4.76
CA PHE A 217 14.84 -14.00 4.48
C PHE A 217 14.87 -15.53 4.37
N GLN A 218 15.86 -16.08 3.66
CA GLN A 218 16.03 -17.53 3.53
C GLN A 218 16.24 -18.23 4.90
N LYS A 219 17.03 -17.61 5.80
CA LYS A 219 17.21 -18.14 7.18
C LYS A 219 15.91 -18.08 8.00
N ILE A 220 15.08 -17.06 7.79
CA ILE A 220 13.77 -16.97 8.45
C ILE A 220 12.87 -18.11 7.97
N LEU A 221 12.83 -18.37 6.67
CA LEU A 221 12.04 -19.48 6.11
C LEU A 221 12.48 -20.84 6.68
N ASP A 222 13.81 -21.08 6.81
CA ASP A 222 14.35 -22.27 7.44
C ASP A 222 13.85 -22.43 8.88
N ASN A 223 13.84 -21.35 9.67
CA ASN A 223 13.39 -21.35 11.05
C ASN A 223 11.89 -21.69 11.19
N PHE A 224 11.09 -21.36 10.19
CA PHE A 224 9.66 -21.67 10.14
C PHE A 224 9.34 -22.96 9.38
N GLY A 225 10.34 -23.68 8.87
CA GLY A 225 10.14 -24.88 8.07
C GLY A 225 9.40 -24.63 6.76
N ILE A 226 9.50 -23.43 6.21
CA ILE A 226 8.83 -23.05 4.97
C ILE A 226 9.72 -23.43 3.77
N GLU A 227 9.13 -24.18 2.85
CA GLU A 227 9.79 -24.54 1.59
C GLU A 227 10.25 -23.29 0.83
N LYS A 228 11.47 -23.32 0.34
CA LYS A 228 12.05 -22.21 -0.43
C LYS A 228 11.60 -22.29 -1.89
N THR A 229 10.94 -21.27 -2.33
CA THR A 229 10.53 -21.08 -3.71
C THR A 229 11.21 -19.86 -4.32
N ARG A 230 10.72 -19.38 -5.47
CA ARG A 230 11.22 -18.16 -6.10
C ARG A 230 10.96 -16.94 -5.22
N THR A 231 12.03 -16.37 -4.67
CA THR A 231 11.96 -15.11 -3.93
C THR A 231 11.82 -13.92 -4.88
N LEU A 232 10.84 -13.10 -4.61
CA LEU A 232 10.56 -11.83 -5.27
C LEU A 232 10.92 -10.67 -4.35
N GLY A 233 11.28 -9.51 -4.91
CA GLY A 233 11.60 -8.30 -4.14
C GLY A 233 10.83 -7.09 -4.66
N ALA A 234 10.39 -6.22 -3.75
CA ALA A 234 9.81 -4.93 -4.08
C ALA A 234 10.24 -3.86 -3.09
N PHE A 235 10.20 -2.61 -3.54
CA PHE A 235 10.43 -1.49 -2.63
C PHE A 235 9.13 -0.99 -2.01
N ILE A 236 9.24 -0.59 -0.73
CA ILE A 236 8.25 0.20 -0.02
C ILE A 236 8.89 1.55 0.31
N THR A 237 8.11 2.61 0.16
CA THR A 237 8.52 3.95 0.56
C THR A 237 7.96 4.28 1.93
N THR A 238 8.84 4.64 2.85
CA THR A 238 8.49 5.03 4.23
C THR A 238 9.06 6.39 4.59
N ASP A 239 9.35 7.21 3.59
CA ASP A 239 9.89 8.55 3.80
C ASP A 239 8.90 9.43 4.57
N ARG A 240 9.42 10.52 5.16
CA ARG A 240 8.63 11.48 5.95
C ARG A 240 8.55 12.84 5.28
N ASP A 241 9.19 12.95 4.14
CA ASP A 241 9.14 14.15 3.33
C ASP A 241 7.91 14.07 2.42
N TYR A 242 7.01 15.02 2.61
CA TYR A 242 5.76 15.16 1.88
C TYR A 242 5.80 16.46 1.08
N PRO A 243 6.43 16.47 -0.10
CA PRO A 243 6.49 17.67 -0.92
C PRO A 243 5.08 18.14 -1.26
N SER A 244 4.86 19.43 -1.11
CA SER A 244 3.60 20.12 -1.41
C SER A 244 3.70 20.80 -2.76
N HIS A 245 2.63 20.73 -3.55
CA HIS A 245 2.51 21.41 -4.82
C HIS A 245 1.03 21.71 -5.12
N PRO A 246 0.68 22.89 -5.63
CA PRO A 246 -0.73 23.24 -5.85
C PRO A 246 -1.45 22.34 -6.85
N HIS A 247 -0.74 21.79 -7.83
CA HIS A 247 -1.31 21.01 -8.93
C HIS A 247 -0.73 19.60 -9.08
N ILE A 248 0.25 19.19 -8.25
CA ILE A 248 0.83 17.84 -8.28
C ILE A 248 0.60 17.16 -6.93
N PHE A 249 -0.17 16.09 -6.91
CA PHE A 249 -0.51 15.34 -5.70
C PHE A 249 0.14 13.96 -5.70
N LEU A 250 0.65 13.52 -4.56
CA LEU A 250 1.27 12.20 -4.41
C LEU A 250 0.41 11.33 -3.52
N VAL A 251 -0.06 10.19 -4.05
CA VAL A 251 -0.96 9.26 -3.38
C VAL A 251 -0.37 7.84 -3.29
N GLY A 252 -0.85 7.03 -2.36
CA GLY A 252 -0.36 5.68 -2.13
C GLY A 252 1.15 5.63 -1.88
N ASP A 253 1.83 4.64 -2.43
CA ASP A 253 3.28 4.47 -2.26
C ASP A 253 4.09 5.60 -2.90
N ALA A 254 3.59 6.24 -3.96
CA ALA A 254 4.21 7.40 -4.57
C ALA A 254 4.33 8.56 -3.58
N GLY A 255 3.33 8.74 -2.70
CA GLY A 255 3.33 9.72 -1.62
C GLY A 255 3.95 9.22 -0.31
N CYS A 256 4.58 8.05 -0.29
CA CYS A 256 5.10 7.42 0.93
C CYS A 256 4.03 7.21 2.02
N TRP A 257 2.80 6.96 1.63
CA TRP A 257 1.69 6.81 2.59
C TRP A 257 1.63 5.44 3.27
N CYS A 258 2.45 4.47 2.86
CA CYS A 258 2.55 3.19 3.55
C CYS A 258 2.86 3.38 5.04
N ASP A 259 2.18 2.64 5.90
CA ASP A 259 2.32 2.72 7.35
C ASP A 259 3.64 2.11 7.82
N CYS A 260 4.33 2.78 8.71
CA CYS A 260 5.60 2.28 9.27
C CYS A 260 5.43 1.27 10.41
N LEU A 261 4.21 1.03 10.89
CA LEU A 261 3.95 0.12 12.01
C LEU A 261 3.59 -1.29 11.53
N SER A 262 2.73 -1.40 10.53
CA SER A 262 2.27 -2.67 9.95
C SER A 262 2.55 -2.80 8.46
N TYR A 263 3.14 -1.79 7.86
CA TYR A 263 3.33 -1.69 6.40
C TYR A 263 2.04 -1.87 5.61
N GLU A 264 0.92 -1.46 6.20
CA GLU A 264 -0.37 -1.41 5.53
C GLU A 264 -0.34 -0.31 4.47
N GLY A 265 -0.39 -0.71 3.20
CA GLY A 265 -0.37 0.19 2.05
C GLY A 265 -1.76 0.41 1.44
N ILE A 266 -2.62 -0.64 1.38
CA ILE A 266 -3.87 -0.58 0.61
C ILE A 266 -4.86 0.41 1.21
N TYR A 267 -5.06 0.43 2.53
CA TYR A 267 -5.91 1.43 3.19
C TYR A 267 -5.47 2.86 2.85
N PHE A 268 -4.18 3.14 2.99
CA PHE A 268 -3.64 4.47 2.71
C PHE A 268 -3.70 4.82 1.22
N ALA A 269 -3.56 3.83 0.34
CA ALA A 269 -3.72 4.03 -1.10
C ALA A 269 -5.15 4.47 -1.44
N LEU A 270 -6.16 3.75 -0.94
CA LEU A 270 -7.57 4.10 -1.13
C LEU A 270 -7.88 5.48 -0.54
N ALA A 271 -7.49 5.74 0.71
CA ALA A 271 -7.78 7.00 1.41
C ALA A 271 -7.12 8.23 0.77
N THR A 272 -5.87 8.10 0.32
CA THR A 272 -5.18 9.22 -0.33
C THR A 272 -5.66 9.42 -1.77
N GLY A 273 -6.03 8.35 -2.47
CA GLY A 273 -6.69 8.44 -3.78
C GLY A 273 -8.02 9.17 -3.70
N GLU A 274 -8.86 8.84 -2.70
CA GLU A 274 -10.10 9.56 -2.41
C GLU A 274 -9.84 11.05 -2.12
N ASN A 275 -8.86 11.34 -1.25
CA ASN A 275 -8.56 12.70 -0.88
C ASN A 275 -8.01 13.54 -2.05
N ALA A 276 -7.28 12.92 -2.98
CA ALA A 276 -6.84 13.60 -4.20
C ALA A 276 -8.04 13.95 -5.12
N ALA A 277 -8.95 13.01 -5.32
CA ALA A 277 -10.18 13.29 -6.07
C ALA A 277 -10.99 14.42 -5.42
N ARG A 278 -11.18 14.38 -4.10
CA ARG A 278 -11.89 15.44 -3.36
C ARG A 278 -11.19 16.80 -3.47
N ALA A 279 -9.86 16.83 -3.35
CA ALA A 279 -9.09 18.08 -3.48
C ALA A 279 -9.32 18.74 -4.83
N ILE A 280 -9.34 17.96 -5.91
CA ILE A 280 -9.62 18.43 -7.27
C ILE A 280 -11.06 18.92 -7.39
N LEU A 281 -12.04 18.11 -6.99
CA LEU A 281 -13.47 18.42 -7.12
C LEU A 281 -13.90 19.63 -6.29
N GLU A 282 -13.33 19.76 -5.07
CA GLU A 282 -13.62 20.87 -4.16
C GLU A 282 -12.72 22.11 -4.41
N ASN A 283 -11.79 22.03 -5.37
CA ASN A 283 -10.76 23.05 -5.64
C ASN A 283 -10.04 23.48 -4.34
N ARG A 284 -9.57 22.51 -3.56
CA ARG A 284 -8.90 22.72 -2.26
C ARG A 284 -7.49 22.17 -2.28
N PRO A 285 -6.56 22.76 -1.49
CA PRO A 285 -5.22 22.21 -1.34
C PRO A 285 -5.26 20.75 -0.86
N PHE A 286 -4.53 19.86 -1.54
CA PHE A 286 -4.49 18.44 -1.20
C PHE A 286 -4.02 18.19 0.24
N GLU A 287 -3.06 18.97 0.72
CA GLU A 287 -2.51 18.85 2.08
C GLU A 287 -3.60 19.08 3.14
N GLN A 288 -4.52 20.03 2.90
CA GLN A 288 -5.63 20.28 3.81
C GLN A 288 -6.62 19.12 3.84
N VAL A 289 -7.00 18.63 2.66
CA VAL A 289 -7.93 17.49 2.53
C VAL A 289 -7.31 16.24 3.12
N ASN A 290 -6.00 16.03 2.94
CA ASN A 290 -5.27 14.85 3.37
C ASN A 290 -4.71 14.94 4.80
N ALA A 291 -4.85 16.07 5.48
CA ALA A 291 -4.33 16.30 6.84
C ALA A 291 -4.75 15.22 7.87
N PRO A 292 -5.99 14.69 7.88
CA PRO A 292 -6.37 13.60 8.78
C PRO A 292 -5.56 12.32 8.57
N ILE A 293 -5.25 11.99 7.31
CA ILE A 293 -4.42 10.82 6.95
C ILE A 293 -2.98 11.02 7.39
N LEU A 294 -2.42 12.22 7.17
CA LEU A 294 -1.09 12.58 7.64
C LEU A 294 -1.00 12.47 9.18
N LYS A 295 -1.97 13.01 9.91
CA LYS A 295 -2.03 12.89 11.38
C LYS A 295 -2.06 11.42 11.82
N LYS A 296 -2.89 10.58 11.19
CA LYS A 296 -2.95 9.15 11.47
C LYS A 296 -1.60 8.48 11.22
N LYS A 297 -0.96 8.74 10.08
CA LYS A 297 0.35 8.18 9.76
C LYS A 297 1.42 8.60 10.76
N LEU A 298 1.48 9.86 11.16
CA LEU A 298 2.43 10.36 12.16
C LEU A 298 2.25 9.69 13.52
N HIS A 299 1.01 9.46 13.96
CA HIS A 299 0.73 8.69 15.18
C HIS A 299 1.25 7.25 15.09
N ARG A 300 1.00 6.58 13.97
CA ARG A 300 1.48 5.21 13.73
C ARG A 300 3.00 5.14 13.64
N THR A 301 3.64 6.15 13.07
CA THR A 301 5.10 6.27 13.07
C THR A 301 5.68 6.40 14.49
N LYS A 302 5.01 7.14 15.38
CA LYS A 302 5.39 7.21 16.80
C LYS A 302 5.24 5.85 17.49
N ALA A 303 4.13 5.15 17.24
CA ALA A 303 3.92 3.79 17.76
C ALA A 303 4.96 2.80 17.20
N ALA A 304 5.34 2.89 15.94
CA ALA A 304 6.40 2.08 15.35
C ALA A 304 7.77 2.31 16.03
N LYS A 305 8.11 3.57 16.36
CA LYS A 305 9.33 3.88 17.12
C LYS A 305 9.33 3.21 18.50
N LEU A 306 8.16 3.13 19.12
CA LEU A 306 8.02 2.49 20.44
C LEU A 306 8.05 0.95 20.30
N LEU A 307 7.48 0.39 19.23
CA LEU A 307 7.44 -1.05 19.03
C LEU A 307 8.79 -1.64 18.59
N TYR A 308 9.40 -1.03 17.56
CA TYR A 308 10.60 -1.58 16.90
C TYR A 308 11.91 -1.15 17.59
N ASN A 309 11.98 -1.37 18.91
CA ASN A 309 13.19 -1.23 19.70
C ASN A 309 13.21 -2.33 20.79
N PRO A 310 14.35 -2.58 21.46
CA PRO A 310 14.46 -3.65 22.45
C PRO A 310 13.42 -3.59 23.59
N VAL A 311 13.08 -2.38 24.04
CA VAL A 311 12.09 -2.18 25.12
C VAL A 311 10.68 -2.53 24.59
N GLY A 312 10.33 -2.05 23.41
CA GLY A 312 9.04 -2.36 22.78
C GLY A 312 8.85 -3.86 22.54
N ILE A 313 9.88 -4.53 22.02
CA ILE A 313 9.84 -5.99 21.83
C ILE A 313 9.74 -6.72 23.19
N ALA A 314 10.43 -6.25 24.24
CA ALA A 314 10.28 -6.80 25.60
C ALA A 314 8.86 -6.60 26.14
N MET A 315 8.24 -5.44 25.89
CA MET A 315 6.84 -5.20 26.24
C MET A 315 5.88 -6.14 25.49
N VAL A 316 6.10 -6.39 24.20
CA VAL A 316 5.29 -7.37 23.45
C VAL A 316 5.43 -8.76 24.06
N LYS A 317 6.63 -9.18 24.44
CA LYS A 317 6.85 -10.46 25.15
C LYS A 317 6.04 -10.53 26.45
N LEU A 318 6.05 -9.46 27.26
CA LEU A 318 5.32 -9.39 28.52
C LEU A 318 3.81 -9.42 28.29
N VAL A 319 3.30 -8.59 27.40
CA VAL A 319 1.87 -8.49 27.08
C VAL A 319 1.34 -9.80 26.50
N SER A 320 2.13 -10.51 25.69
CA SER A 320 1.73 -11.77 25.05
C SER A 320 1.49 -12.94 26.02
N HIS A 321 1.87 -12.82 27.30
CA HIS A 321 1.48 -13.79 28.33
C HIS A 321 -0.01 -13.69 28.71
N SER A 322 -0.68 -12.59 28.42
CA SER A 322 -2.10 -12.40 28.64
C SER A 322 -2.85 -12.37 27.30
N GLN A 323 -3.56 -13.44 26.99
CA GLN A 323 -4.35 -13.54 25.75
C GLN A 323 -5.35 -12.38 25.66
N ARG A 324 -6.12 -12.11 26.72
CA ARG A 324 -7.14 -11.04 26.74
C ARG A 324 -6.54 -9.66 26.47
N LEU A 325 -5.37 -9.36 27.07
CA LEU A 325 -4.72 -8.06 26.86
C LEU A 325 -4.19 -7.93 25.45
N THR A 326 -3.56 -8.98 24.92
CA THR A 326 -3.03 -9.00 23.55
C THR A 326 -4.15 -8.83 22.53
N GLU A 327 -5.24 -9.56 22.65
CA GLU A 327 -6.41 -9.44 21.77
C GLU A 327 -7.05 -8.05 21.86
N ARG A 328 -7.14 -7.46 23.05
CA ARG A 328 -7.65 -6.08 23.21
C ARG A 328 -6.77 -5.07 22.47
N ILE A 329 -5.46 -5.18 22.58
CA ILE A 329 -4.51 -4.29 21.89
C ILE A 329 -4.60 -4.50 20.38
N LEU A 330 -4.54 -5.75 19.92
CA LEU A 330 -4.64 -6.11 18.51
C LEU A 330 -5.94 -5.57 17.88
N ASN A 331 -7.08 -5.85 18.51
CA ASN A 331 -8.39 -5.43 18.01
C ASN A 331 -8.59 -3.90 18.05
N ARG A 332 -8.00 -3.21 19.02
CA ARG A 332 -7.97 -1.73 19.03
C ARG A 332 -7.10 -1.18 17.91
N TYR A 333 -6.02 -1.85 17.60
CA TYR A 333 -5.10 -1.47 16.53
C TYR A 333 -5.72 -1.63 15.14
N LEU A 334 -6.48 -2.71 14.92
CA LEU A 334 -7.13 -3.02 13.64
C LEU A 334 -8.34 -2.11 13.34
N ARG A 335 -8.91 -1.45 14.35
CA ARG A 335 -9.99 -0.43 14.18
C ARG A 335 -9.43 0.89 13.65
#